data_6ab05c26b4cf63820ad88e5ae1548fa8
#
_entry.id   6ab05c26b4cf63820ad88e5ae1548fa8
#
_cell.length_a   1.000
_cell.length_b   1.000
_cell.length_c   1.000
_cell.angle_alpha   90.00
_cell.angle_beta   90.00
_cell.angle_gamma   90.00
#
_symmetry.space_group_name_H-M   'P 1'
#
loop_
_entity.id
_entity.type
_entity.pdbx_description
1 polymer ?
#
loop_
_entity_poly.entity_id
_entity_poly.type
_entity_poly.pdbx_seq_one_letter_code
_entity_poly.pdbx_strand_id
1 'polypeptide(L)'
;MIKTTFKSGVTIERPENITLVIGMWTPDCAETHAIGKRVEAISLMADLLAGILKDLNDIERAAVLSVLRKELLEKGILNDNVKMNVFYKDLEAPADPLKVLLELVFK
;
A
#
# COMPACT_ATOMS: atom_id res chain seq x y z
N MET A 1 4.87 -26.77 -5.77
CA MET A 1 3.88 -25.86 -5.13
C MET A 1 4.24 -25.64 -3.67
N ILE A 2 4.25 -24.38 -3.26
CA ILE A 2 4.47 -24.02 -1.85
C ILE A 2 3.11 -23.79 -1.21
N LYS A 3 2.90 -24.42 -0.06
CA LYS A 3 1.68 -24.26 0.73
C LYS A 3 1.99 -23.38 1.94
N THR A 4 1.27 -22.29 2.09
CA THR A 4 1.44 -21.35 3.19
C THR A 4 0.14 -21.23 3.98
N THR A 5 0.21 -21.44 5.29
CA THR A 5 -0.93 -21.29 6.19
C THR A 5 -0.72 -20.05 7.05
N PHE A 6 -1.69 -19.14 7.04
CA PHE A 6 -1.64 -17.89 7.78
C PHE A 6 -2.32 -18.03 9.15
N LYS A 7 -2.08 -17.05 10.03
CA LYS A 7 -2.67 -17.05 11.37
C LYS A 7 -4.20 -17.12 11.37
N SER A 8 -4.80 -16.54 10.33
CA SER A 8 -6.26 -16.56 10.13
C SER A 8 -6.82 -17.95 9.82
N GLY A 9 -5.95 -18.94 9.58
CA GLY A 9 -6.34 -20.28 9.15
C GLY A 9 -6.47 -20.46 7.65
N VAL A 10 -6.34 -19.41 6.88
CA VAL A 10 -6.35 -19.47 5.42
C VAL A 10 -5.08 -20.13 4.93
N THR A 11 -5.21 -21.06 3.99
CA THR A 11 -4.10 -21.75 3.36
C THR A 11 -4.11 -21.48 1.86
N ILE A 12 -2.95 -21.12 1.32
CA ILE A 12 -2.77 -20.80 -0.10
C ILE A 12 -1.66 -21.69 -0.67
N GLU A 13 -1.92 -22.30 -1.82
CA GLU A 13 -0.92 -23.02 -2.60
C GLU A 13 -0.48 -22.13 -3.75
N ARG A 14 0.84 -22.03 -3.97
CA ARG A 14 1.40 -21.20 -5.03
C ARG A 14 2.65 -21.81 -5.65
N PRO A 15 2.95 -21.49 -6.94
CA PRO A 15 4.25 -21.82 -7.52
C PRO A 15 5.39 -21.11 -6.76
N GLU A 16 6.58 -21.69 -6.78
CA GLU A 16 7.75 -21.18 -6.06
C GLU A 16 8.22 -19.81 -6.56
N ASN A 17 7.99 -19.51 -7.83
CA ASN A 17 8.50 -18.28 -8.47
C ASN A 17 7.49 -17.15 -8.57
N ILE A 18 6.37 -17.25 -7.85
CA ILE A 18 5.35 -16.20 -7.88
C ILE A 18 5.54 -15.22 -6.72
N THR A 19 5.33 -13.95 -6.98
CA THR A 19 5.24 -12.93 -5.94
C THR A 19 3.79 -12.78 -5.52
N LEU A 20 3.57 -12.77 -4.22
CA LEU A 20 2.23 -12.71 -3.62
C LEU A 20 2.19 -11.59 -2.58
N VAL A 21 1.19 -10.73 -2.69
CA VAL A 21 0.85 -9.77 -1.64
C VAL A 21 -0.59 -10.06 -1.24
N ILE A 22 -0.79 -10.28 0.06
CA ILE A 22 -2.11 -10.63 0.58
C ILE A 22 -2.42 -9.84 1.84
N GLY A 23 -3.65 -9.39 1.93
CA GLY A 23 -4.19 -8.78 3.15
C GLY A 23 -5.50 -9.47 3.53
N MET A 24 -5.65 -9.75 4.81
CA MET A 24 -6.85 -10.37 5.35
C MET A 24 -7.30 -9.58 6.58
N TRP A 25 -8.57 -9.32 6.66
CA TRP A 25 -9.14 -8.60 7.78
C TRP A 25 -10.30 -9.39 8.39
N THR A 26 -10.26 -9.51 9.71
CA THR A 26 -11.35 -10.05 10.50
C THR A 26 -11.61 -9.08 11.65
N PRO A 27 -12.76 -9.14 12.33
CA PRO A 27 -13.01 -8.31 13.50
C PRO A 27 -11.94 -8.45 14.60
N ASP A 28 -11.30 -9.61 14.67
CA ASP A 28 -10.31 -9.91 15.71
C ASP A 28 -8.87 -9.57 15.32
N CYS A 29 -8.56 -9.53 14.04
CA CYS A 29 -7.18 -9.26 13.59
C CYS A 29 -7.12 -8.82 12.14
N ALA A 30 -6.03 -8.11 11.81
CA ALA A 30 -5.62 -7.84 10.44
C ALA A 30 -4.27 -8.50 10.20
N GLU A 31 -4.12 -9.17 9.07
CA GLU A 31 -2.92 -9.91 8.72
C GLU A 31 -2.52 -9.58 7.29
N THR A 32 -1.26 -9.19 7.10
CA THR A 32 -0.72 -8.84 5.79
C THR A 32 0.60 -9.54 5.57
N HIS A 33 0.81 -10.03 4.35
CA HIS A 33 2.04 -10.72 3.96
C HIS A 33 2.46 -10.34 2.56
N ALA A 34 3.77 -10.22 2.37
CA ALA A 34 4.36 -10.07 1.06
C ALA A 34 5.45 -11.12 0.91
N ILE A 35 5.35 -11.93 -0.13
CA ILE A 35 6.25 -13.05 -0.39
C ILE A 35 6.76 -12.93 -1.81
N GLY A 36 8.07 -13.08 -1.99
CA GLY A 36 8.71 -12.99 -3.30
C GLY A 36 9.69 -11.82 -3.40
N LYS A 37 9.90 -11.33 -4.61
CA LYS A 37 10.85 -10.24 -4.85
C LYS A 37 10.26 -8.90 -4.42
N ARG A 38 11.05 -8.11 -3.71
CA ARG A 38 10.61 -6.82 -3.15
C ARG A 38 10.05 -5.87 -4.20
N VAL A 39 10.73 -5.72 -5.33
CA VAL A 39 10.31 -4.80 -6.39
C VAL A 39 8.96 -5.23 -6.99
N GLU A 40 8.78 -6.52 -7.20
CA GLU A 40 7.52 -7.07 -7.69
C GLU A 40 6.39 -6.89 -6.67
N ALA A 41 6.67 -7.07 -5.39
CA ALA A 41 5.70 -6.85 -4.32
C ALA A 41 5.25 -5.39 -4.27
N ILE A 42 6.18 -4.44 -4.38
CA ILE A 42 5.87 -3.01 -4.40
C ILE A 42 4.98 -2.66 -5.60
N SER A 43 5.33 -3.16 -6.78
CA SER A 43 4.53 -2.93 -7.99
C SER A 43 3.12 -3.51 -7.85
N LEU A 44 3.02 -4.69 -7.28
CA LEU A 44 1.73 -5.34 -7.06
C LEU A 44 0.88 -4.59 -6.04
N MET A 45 1.48 -4.07 -4.97
CA MET A 45 0.78 -3.24 -3.99
C MET A 45 0.24 -1.95 -4.63
N ALA A 46 1.03 -1.32 -5.49
CA ALA A 46 0.60 -0.12 -6.21
C ALA A 46 -0.58 -0.44 -7.14
N ASP A 47 -0.54 -1.55 -7.85
CA ASP A 47 -1.63 -2.00 -8.72
C ASP A 47 -2.92 -2.27 -7.94
N LEU A 48 -2.80 -2.92 -6.77
CA LEU A 48 -3.95 -3.19 -5.91
C LEU A 48 -4.59 -1.90 -5.42
N LEU A 49 -3.77 -0.95 -4.95
CA LEU A 49 -4.25 0.33 -4.47
C LEU A 49 -4.90 1.14 -5.60
N ALA A 50 -4.27 1.21 -6.75
CA ALA A 50 -4.82 1.88 -7.91
C ALA A 50 -6.17 1.27 -8.34
N GLY A 51 -6.27 -0.07 -8.32
CA GLY A 51 -7.50 -0.76 -8.64
C GLY A 51 -8.64 -0.42 -7.69
N ILE A 52 -8.35 -0.31 -6.40
CA ILE A 52 -9.34 0.10 -5.39
C ILE A 52 -9.77 1.55 -5.61
N LEU A 53 -8.79 2.45 -5.79
CA LEU A 53 -9.07 3.88 -5.92
C LEU A 53 -9.79 4.24 -7.21
N LYS A 54 -9.60 3.46 -8.26
CA LYS A 54 -10.20 3.68 -9.57
C LYS A 54 -11.73 3.79 -9.51
N ASP A 55 -12.36 2.96 -8.69
CA ASP A 55 -13.81 2.86 -8.59
C ASP A 55 -14.42 3.82 -7.56
N LEU A 56 -13.59 4.62 -6.90
CA LEU A 56 -14.02 5.57 -5.88
C LEU A 56 -14.16 6.98 -6.47
N ASN A 57 -15.03 7.80 -5.86
CA ASN A 57 -15.12 9.21 -6.19
C ASN A 57 -13.99 10.01 -5.51
N ASP A 58 -13.89 11.30 -5.82
CA ASP A 58 -12.80 12.14 -5.31
C ASP A 58 -12.76 12.24 -3.78
N ILE A 59 -13.94 12.31 -3.14
CA ILE A 59 -14.05 12.39 -1.69
C ILE A 59 -13.58 11.07 -1.05
N GLU A 60 -14.02 9.96 -1.60
CA GLU A 60 -13.61 8.63 -1.12
C GLU A 60 -12.12 8.39 -1.31
N ARG A 61 -11.56 8.80 -2.45
CA ARG A 61 -10.11 8.72 -2.72
C ARG A 61 -9.32 9.51 -1.69
N ALA A 62 -9.74 10.75 -1.43
CA ALA A 62 -9.08 11.58 -0.42
C ALA A 62 -9.15 10.95 0.96
N ALA A 63 -10.27 10.34 1.33
CA ALA A 63 -10.44 9.64 2.60
C ALA A 63 -9.49 8.44 2.73
N VAL A 64 -9.39 7.62 1.68
CA VAL A 64 -8.49 6.45 1.66
C VAL A 64 -7.02 6.88 1.81
N LEU A 65 -6.62 7.91 1.07
CA LEU A 65 -5.25 8.40 1.13
C LEU A 65 -4.92 9.06 2.46
N SER A 66 -5.88 9.71 3.09
CA SER A 66 -5.72 10.26 4.45
C SER A 66 -5.51 9.16 5.49
N VAL A 67 -6.28 8.07 5.40
CA VAL A 67 -6.12 6.91 6.28
C VAL A 67 -4.75 6.26 6.07
N LEU A 68 -4.34 6.09 4.82
CA LEU A 68 -3.02 5.53 4.50
C LEU A 68 -1.91 6.38 5.08
N ARG A 69 -1.97 7.69 4.91
CA ARG A 69 -0.99 8.62 5.45
C ARG A 69 -0.91 8.51 6.98
N LYS A 70 -2.06 8.48 7.64
CA LYS A 70 -2.14 8.34 9.09
C LYS A 70 -1.48 7.05 9.57
N GLU A 71 -1.76 5.93 8.91
CA GLU A 71 -1.14 4.64 9.24
C GLU A 71 0.37 4.67 9.09
N LEU A 72 0.87 5.28 8.03
CA LEU A 72 2.30 5.38 7.79
C LEU A 72 2.99 6.26 8.85
N LEU A 73 2.34 7.33 9.29
CA LEU A 73 2.84 8.19 10.35
C LEU A 73 2.86 7.47 11.70
N GLU A 74 1.79 6.78 12.05
CA GLU A 74 1.68 6.03 13.31
C GLU A 74 2.71 4.91 13.42
N LYS A 75 3.03 4.27 12.30
CA LYS A 75 4.04 3.20 12.25
C LYS A 75 5.48 3.71 12.12
N GLY A 76 5.67 5.01 12.07
CA GLY A 76 6.99 5.62 11.95
C GLY A 76 7.65 5.46 10.59
N ILE A 77 6.90 5.04 9.57
CA ILE A 77 7.40 4.86 8.21
C ILE A 77 7.51 6.20 7.50
N LEU A 78 6.57 7.11 7.76
CA LEU A 78 6.55 8.46 7.26
C LEU A 78 6.84 9.44 8.39
N ASN A 79 7.65 10.45 8.09
CA ASN A 79 7.91 11.58 8.97
C ASN A 79 7.36 12.85 8.31
N ASP A 80 6.53 13.58 9.00
CA ASP A 80 5.82 14.74 8.46
C ASP A 80 6.75 15.81 7.87
N ASN A 81 7.89 16.04 8.52
CA ASN A 81 8.75 17.16 8.14
C ASN A 81 9.84 16.76 7.13
N VAL A 82 10.46 15.60 7.32
CA VAL A 82 11.66 15.23 6.56
C VAL A 82 11.30 14.49 5.29
N LYS A 83 10.54 13.42 5.39
CA LYS A 83 10.23 12.56 4.23
C LYS A 83 9.35 13.25 3.21
N MET A 84 8.39 14.04 3.65
CA MET A 84 7.52 14.77 2.74
C MET A 84 8.27 15.89 2.01
N ASN A 85 9.17 16.57 2.70
CA ASN A 85 10.01 17.59 2.06
C ASN A 85 10.93 17.00 0.99
N VAL A 86 11.55 15.86 1.28
CA VAL A 86 12.37 15.15 0.29
C VAL A 86 11.53 14.74 -0.91
N PHE A 87 10.35 14.24 -0.68
CA PHE A 87 9.43 13.83 -1.73
C PHE A 87 9.05 14.99 -2.65
N TYR A 88 8.67 16.12 -2.07
CA TYR A 88 8.34 17.32 -2.84
C TYR A 88 9.53 17.85 -3.64
N LYS A 89 10.69 17.84 -3.03
CA LYS A 89 11.92 18.29 -3.67
C LYS A 89 12.26 17.47 -4.90
N ASP A 90 12.15 16.15 -4.80
CA ASP A 90 12.47 15.23 -5.90
C ASP A 90 11.49 15.34 -7.06
N LEU A 91 10.24 15.66 -6.76
CA LEU A 91 9.19 15.76 -7.78
C LEU A 91 8.96 17.18 -8.29
N GLU A 92 9.66 18.16 -7.73
CA GLU A 92 9.38 19.59 -7.98
C GLU A 92 7.89 19.92 -7.81
N ALA A 93 7.24 19.23 -6.88
CA ALA A 93 5.81 19.19 -6.75
C ALA A 93 5.29 20.29 -5.82
N PRO A 94 4.02 20.68 -5.96
CA PRO A 94 3.38 21.62 -5.06
C PRO A 94 3.25 21.04 -3.65
N ALA A 95 2.99 21.91 -2.70
CA ALA A 95 3.05 21.60 -1.27
C ALA A 95 1.89 20.77 -0.72
N ASP A 96 1.11 20.08 -1.53
CA ASP A 96 0.01 19.25 -1.08
C ASP A 96 0.42 17.76 -1.07
N PRO A 97 0.60 17.13 0.13
CA PRO A 97 0.98 15.73 0.23
C PRO A 97 -0.01 14.78 -0.43
N LEU A 98 -1.29 15.05 -0.30
CA LEU A 98 -2.33 14.21 -0.89
C LEU A 98 -2.26 14.21 -2.42
N LYS A 99 -2.01 15.37 -3.01
CA LYS A 99 -1.87 15.51 -4.45
C LYS A 99 -0.68 14.72 -4.98
N VAL A 100 0.44 14.79 -4.27
CA VAL A 100 1.66 14.05 -4.63
C VAL A 100 1.41 12.55 -4.56
N LEU A 101 0.77 12.07 -3.51
CA LEU A 101 0.42 10.65 -3.37
C LEU A 101 -0.55 10.21 -4.46
N LEU A 102 -1.54 11.03 -4.79
CA LEU A 102 -2.47 10.77 -5.88
C LEU A 102 -1.76 10.63 -7.22
N GLU A 103 -0.85 11.54 -7.52
CA GLU A 103 -0.07 11.49 -8.76
C GLU A 103 0.78 10.23 -8.85
N LEU A 104 1.37 9.79 -7.75
CA LEU A 104 2.16 8.56 -7.73
C LEU A 104 1.31 7.30 -7.92
N VAL A 105 0.15 7.27 -7.32
CA VAL A 105 -0.75 6.10 -7.39
C VAL A 105 -1.40 6.00 -8.78
N PHE A 106 -1.70 7.11 -9.41
CA PHE A 106 -2.39 7.15 -10.71
C PHE A 106 -1.47 7.31 -11.92
N LYS A 107 -0.19 7.31 -11.70
CA LYS A 107 0.78 7.19 -12.79
C LYS A 107 0.95 5.71 -13.19
#